data_3542c5754b3c1e01523b8570d281a464
#
_entry.id   3542c5754b3c1e01523b8570d281a464
#
_cell.length_a   1.000
_cell.length_b   1.000
_cell.length_c   1.000
_cell.angle_alpha   90.00
_cell.angle_beta   90.00
_cell.angle_gamma   90.00
#
_symmetry.space_group_name_H-M   'P 1'
#
loop_
_entity.id
_entity.type
_entity.pdbx_description
1 polymer ?
#
loop_
_entity_poly.entity_id
_entity_poly.type
_entity_poly.pdbx_seq_one_letter_code
_entity_poly.pdbx_strand_id
1 'polypeptide(L)'
;MKQYVIDQLRPDDYFRIKAYLDMNLRQSGIPDIYWLILPQDLQEGIQAEHAGCQPFYFALELSQSALSCELLVRTLSHVRCDCMRYATLAQRNWLIQTVDDICDQLA
;
A
#
# COMPACT_ATOMS: atom_id res chain seq x y z
N MET A 1 -6.55 5.04 12.78
CA MET A 1 -5.59 4.39 11.85
C MET A 1 -4.72 5.46 11.22
N LYS A 2 -3.40 5.29 11.26
CA LYS A 2 -2.50 6.20 10.56
C LYS A 2 -2.51 5.88 9.07
N GLN A 3 -2.60 6.91 8.25
CA GLN A 3 -2.63 6.73 6.80
C GLN A 3 -2.08 7.95 6.08
N TYR A 4 -1.62 7.70 4.84
CA TYR A 4 -1.23 8.74 3.91
C TYR A 4 -2.31 8.86 2.84
N VAL A 5 -2.82 10.05 2.61
CA VAL A 5 -3.97 10.27 1.71
C VAL A 5 -3.61 11.29 0.65
N ILE A 6 -3.86 10.93 -0.61
CA ILE A 6 -3.87 11.87 -1.73
C ILE A 6 -5.34 12.12 -2.05
N ASP A 7 -5.81 13.34 -1.79
CA ASP A 7 -7.22 13.69 -1.96
C ASP A 7 -7.44 14.66 -3.12
N GLN A 8 -8.67 15.14 -3.26
CA GLN A 8 -9.08 16.07 -4.31
C GLN A 8 -8.80 15.56 -5.72
N LEU A 9 -8.94 14.26 -5.91
CA LEU A 9 -8.82 13.64 -7.23
C LEU A 9 -10.01 14.07 -8.09
N ARG A 10 -9.71 14.39 -9.36
CA ARG A 10 -10.73 14.63 -10.36
C ARG A 10 -11.20 13.30 -10.95
N PRO A 11 -12.38 13.26 -11.62
CA PRO A 11 -12.85 12.00 -12.23
C PRO A 11 -11.84 11.36 -13.17
N ASP A 12 -11.14 12.15 -13.99
CA ASP A 12 -10.13 11.61 -14.89
C ASP A 12 -8.94 11.00 -14.12
N ASP A 13 -8.53 11.62 -13.02
CA ASP A 13 -7.47 11.11 -12.17
C ASP A 13 -7.86 9.76 -11.57
N TYR A 14 -9.09 9.66 -11.08
CA TYR A 14 -9.61 8.41 -10.53
C TYR A 14 -9.52 7.27 -11.54
N PHE A 15 -10.00 7.48 -12.76
CA PHE A 15 -10.00 6.43 -13.77
C PHE A 15 -8.59 6.02 -14.18
N ARG A 16 -7.66 6.96 -14.28
CA ARG A 16 -6.27 6.67 -14.63
C ARG A 16 -5.58 5.89 -13.51
N ILE A 17 -5.77 6.31 -12.27
CA ILE A 17 -5.20 5.61 -11.12
C ILE A 17 -5.79 4.20 -11.02
N LYS A 18 -7.11 4.07 -11.17
CA LYS A 18 -7.75 2.76 -11.12
C LYS A 18 -7.19 1.81 -12.17
N ALA A 19 -7.04 2.27 -13.40
CA ALA A 19 -6.49 1.45 -14.47
C ALA A 19 -5.05 1.00 -14.14
N TYR A 20 -4.23 1.90 -13.60
CA TYR A 20 -2.86 1.57 -13.20
C TYR A 20 -2.83 0.53 -12.07
N LEU A 21 -3.63 0.74 -11.04
CA LEU A 21 -3.67 -0.17 -9.88
C LEU A 21 -4.19 -1.55 -10.28
N ASP A 22 -5.21 -1.60 -11.14
CA ASP A 22 -5.75 -2.87 -11.62
C ASP A 22 -4.71 -3.70 -12.38
N MET A 23 -3.80 -3.04 -13.11
CA MET A 23 -2.79 -3.70 -13.92
C MET A 23 -1.51 -4.04 -13.15
N ASN A 24 -1.16 -3.26 -12.14
CA ASN A 24 0.18 -3.30 -11.55
C ASN A 24 0.23 -3.75 -10.11
N LEU A 25 -0.86 -3.60 -9.34
CA LEU A 25 -0.90 -4.00 -7.96
C LEU A 25 -1.73 -5.27 -7.76
N ARG A 26 -1.48 -5.96 -6.65
CA ARG A 26 -2.23 -7.14 -6.28
C ARG A 26 -3.63 -6.74 -5.79
N GLN A 27 -4.65 -7.35 -6.35
CA GLN A 27 -6.03 -7.11 -5.93
C GLN A 27 -6.34 -7.90 -4.67
N SER A 28 -7.08 -7.27 -3.75
CA SER A 28 -7.42 -7.88 -2.46
C SER A 28 -8.61 -8.83 -2.52
N GLY A 29 -9.38 -8.79 -3.62
CA GLY A 29 -10.67 -9.46 -3.71
C GLY A 29 -11.83 -8.57 -3.29
N ILE A 30 -11.55 -7.42 -2.68
CA ILE A 30 -12.55 -6.38 -2.37
C ILE A 30 -12.36 -5.26 -3.40
N PRO A 31 -13.43 -4.82 -4.08
CA PRO A 31 -13.30 -3.76 -5.07
C PRO A 31 -12.65 -2.50 -4.49
N ASP A 32 -11.76 -1.90 -5.26
CA ASP A 32 -11.07 -0.64 -4.94
C ASP A 32 -10.08 -0.73 -3.77
N ILE A 33 -9.77 -1.95 -3.29
CA ILE A 33 -8.71 -2.16 -2.31
C ILE A 33 -7.60 -3.00 -2.94
N TYR A 34 -6.38 -2.47 -2.87
CA TYR A 34 -5.18 -3.05 -3.50
C TYR A 34 -4.09 -3.26 -2.47
N TRP A 35 -3.21 -4.20 -2.75
CA TRP A 35 -2.07 -4.49 -1.90
C TRP A 35 -0.76 -4.08 -2.59
N LEU A 36 -0.04 -3.15 -1.98
CA LEU A 36 1.29 -2.75 -2.42
C LEU A 36 2.30 -3.54 -1.60
N ILE A 37 2.99 -4.46 -2.27
CA ILE A 37 3.91 -5.39 -1.59
C ILE A 37 5.17 -4.64 -1.14
N LEU A 38 5.53 -4.83 0.12
CA LEU A 38 6.75 -4.26 0.68
C LEU A 38 7.97 -5.00 0.15
N PRO A 39 8.96 -4.29 -0.43
CA PRO A 39 10.20 -4.94 -0.86
C PRO A 39 10.92 -5.63 0.29
N GLN A 40 11.54 -6.78 0.01
CA GLN A 40 12.22 -7.58 1.05
C GLN A 40 13.35 -6.80 1.74
N ASP A 41 14.07 -5.97 1.00
CA ASP A 41 15.18 -5.19 1.55
C ASP A 41 14.73 -4.06 2.49
N LEU A 42 13.43 -3.77 2.54
CA LEU A 42 12.85 -2.80 3.49
C LEU A 42 12.20 -3.44 4.71
N GLN A 43 12.17 -4.76 4.81
CA GLN A 43 11.61 -5.44 5.98
C GLN A 43 12.43 -5.14 7.22
N GLU A 44 11.75 -4.91 8.36
CA GLU A 44 12.40 -4.89 9.67
C GLU A 44 12.89 -6.28 10.05
N GLY A 45 13.81 -6.34 11.03
CA GLY A 45 14.35 -7.60 11.51
C GLY A 45 13.28 -8.61 11.89
N ILE A 46 12.25 -8.19 12.64
CA ILE A 46 11.16 -9.09 13.04
C ILE A 46 10.37 -9.59 11.83
N GLN A 47 10.19 -8.76 10.81
CA GLN A 47 9.49 -9.14 9.58
C GLN A 47 10.33 -10.13 8.78
N ALA A 48 11.62 -9.88 8.66
CA ALA A 48 12.55 -10.77 7.94
C ALA A 48 12.65 -12.14 8.63
N GLU A 49 12.54 -12.19 9.95
CA GLU A 49 12.56 -13.44 10.72
C GLU A 49 11.26 -14.25 10.57
N HIS A 50 10.16 -13.61 10.19
CA HIS A 50 8.85 -14.24 10.05
C HIS A 50 8.60 -14.64 8.59
N ALA A 51 9.39 -15.58 8.09
CA ALA A 51 9.28 -16.04 6.69
C ALA A 51 7.89 -16.57 6.35
N GLY A 52 7.21 -17.20 7.31
CA GLY A 52 5.85 -17.71 7.11
C GLY A 52 4.77 -16.64 7.03
N CYS A 53 5.10 -15.40 7.41
CA CYS A 53 4.16 -14.27 7.35
C CYS A 53 4.25 -13.48 6.04
N GLN A 54 5.22 -13.79 5.20
CA GLN A 54 5.40 -13.08 3.93
C GLN A 54 4.34 -13.48 2.90
N PRO A 55 4.01 -12.60 1.97
CA PRO A 55 4.53 -11.24 1.79
C PRO A 55 3.91 -10.25 2.76
N PHE A 56 4.65 -9.17 3.03
CA PHE A 56 4.13 -8.01 3.75
C PHE A 56 3.64 -6.97 2.77
N TYR A 57 2.61 -6.21 3.14
CA TYR A 57 2.00 -5.27 2.21
C TYR A 57 1.38 -4.07 2.92
N PHE A 58 1.19 -2.99 2.15
CA PHE A 58 0.36 -1.85 2.52
C PHE A 58 -0.98 -1.96 1.81
N ALA A 59 -2.07 -1.68 2.53
CA ALA A 59 -3.40 -1.64 1.92
C ALA A 59 -3.68 -0.24 1.39
N LEU A 60 -4.06 -0.16 0.11
CA LEU A 60 -4.44 1.08 -0.56
C LEU A 60 -5.92 1.01 -0.92
N GLU A 61 -6.68 2.03 -0.54
CA GLU A 61 -8.10 2.14 -0.87
C GLU A 61 -8.32 3.32 -1.80
N LEU A 62 -8.89 3.05 -2.97
CA LEU A 62 -9.22 4.07 -3.96
C LEU A 62 -10.70 4.42 -3.86
N SER A 63 -11.00 5.69 -3.61
CA SER A 63 -12.35 6.23 -3.73
C SER A 63 -12.40 7.19 -4.92
N GLN A 64 -13.58 7.72 -5.23
CA GLN A 64 -13.75 8.61 -6.37
C GLN A 64 -12.91 9.89 -6.25
N SER A 65 -12.58 10.32 -5.04
CA SER A 65 -11.88 11.57 -4.81
C SER A 65 -10.55 11.43 -4.07
N ALA A 66 -10.17 10.22 -3.63
CA ALA A 66 -8.97 10.05 -2.82
C ALA A 66 -8.36 8.67 -2.95
N LEU A 67 -7.04 8.62 -2.79
CA LEU A 67 -6.29 7.37 -2.61
C LEU A 67 -5.75 7.37 -1.18
N SER A 68 -6.22 6.43 -0.37
CA SER A 68 -5.87 6.31 1.05
C SER A 68 -4.94 5.12 1.24
N CYS A 69 -3.77 5.36 1.81
CA CYS A 69 -2.74 4.33 2.01
C CYS A 69 -2.55 4.13 3.50
N GLU A 70 -2.90 2.96 4.01
CA GLU A 70 -2.65 2.63 5.43
C GLU A 70 -1.16 2.55 5.69
N LEU A 71 -0.73 3.06 6.83
CA LEU A 71 0.68 3.00 7.23
C LEU A 71 0.98 1.75 8.07
N LEU A 72 0.00 0.91 8.31
CA LEU A 72 0.20 -0.38 8.95
C LEU A 72 0.70 -1.40 7.93
N VAL A 73 1.84 -2.02 8.22
CA VAL A 73 2.38 -3.11 7.41
C VAL A 73 1.67 -4.40 7.82
N ARG A 74 0.95 -5.00 6.87
CA ARG A 74 0.13 -6.20 7.11
C ARG A 74 0.76 -7.44 6.50
N THR A 75 0.30 -8.59 6.95
CA THR A 75 0.68 -9.89 6.40
C THR A 75 -0.55 -10.60 5.84
N LEU A 76 -0.34 -11.38 4.77
CA LEU A 76 -1.41 -12.18 4.15
C LEU A 76 -1.68 -13.48 4.91
N SER A 77 -0.67 -14.00 5.60
CA SER A 77 -0.71 -15.37 6.12
C SER A 77 -1.36 -15.47 7.50
N HIS A 78 -1.36 -14.39 8.27
CA HIS A 78 -1.86 -14.40 9.64
C HIS A 78 -2.69 -13.15 9.92
N VAL A 79 -3.80 -13.34 10.64
CA VAL A 79 -4.66 -12.21 11.01
C VAL A 79 -3.99 -11.33 12.06
N ARG A 80 -3.20 -11.93 12.94
CA ARG A 80 -2.46 -11.22 13.99
C ARG A 80 -1.08 -11.82 14.13
N CYS A 81 -0.08 -10.95 14.16
CA CYS A 81 1.30 -11.30 14.41
C CYS A 81 2.05 -10.06 14.89
N ASP A 82 3.06 -10.24 15.73
CA ASP A 82 3.90 -9.14 16.20
C ASP A 82 4.68 -8.47 15.07
N CYS A 83 4.82 -9.14 13.92
CA CYS A 83 5.45 -8.54 12.74
C CYS A 83 4.56 -7.53 12.02
N MET A 84 3.26 -7.47 12.34
CA MET A 84 2.35 -6.44 11.84
C MET A 84 2.51 -5.19 12.69
N ARG A 85 3.14 -4.17 12.13
CA ARG A 85 3.47 -2.92 12.79
C ARG A 85 3.26 -1.74 11.86
N TYR A 86 3.10 -0.56 12.45
CA TYR A 86 3.17 0.65 11.65
C TYR A 86 4.54 0.77 11.00
N ALA A 87 4.56 1.32 9.80
CA ALA A 87 5.75 1.45 8.99
C ALA A 87 6.86 2.18 9.74
N THR A 88 8.09 1.69 9.57
CA THR A 88 9.29 2.45 9.96
C THR A 88 9.40 3.69 9.08
N LEU A 89 10.30 4.60 9.44
CA LEU A 89 10.54 5.79 8.62
C LEU A 89 10.94 5.42 7.19
N ALA A 90 11.82 4.44 7.03
CA ALA A 90 12.26 4.00 5.70
C ALA A 90 11.11 3.39 4.89
N GLN A 91 10.29 2.55 5.51
CA GLN A 91 9.13 1.93 4.88
C GLN A 91 8.07 2.97 4.50
N ARG A 92 7.80 3.90 5.41
CA ARG A 92 6.86 4.99 5.16
C ARG A 92 7.33 5.88 4.01
N ASN A 93 8.60 6.25 3.99
CA ASN A 93 9.14 7.09 2.93
C ASN A 93 9.06 6.38 1.57
N TRP A 94 9.32 5.08 1.54
CA TRP A 94 9.18 4.29 0.32
C TRP A 94 7.72 4.26 -0.17
N LEU A 95 6.77 4.04 0.74
CA LEU A 95 5.34 4.03 0.39
C LEU A 95 4.92 5.37 -0.21
N ILE A 96 5.24 6.47 0.48
CA ILE A 96 4.85 7.80 0.05
C ILE A 96 5.47 8.13 -1.31
N GLN A 97 6.76 7.84 -1.49
CA GLN A 97 7.44 8.10 -2.75
C GLN A 97 6.85 7.26 -3.89
N THR A 98 6.58 6.00 -3.64
CA THR A 98 5.99 5.10 -4.64
C THR A 98 4.62 5.59 -5.08
N VAL A 99 3.77 5.94 -4.13
CA VAL A 99 2.40 6.40 -4.42
C VAL A 99 2.41 7.77 -5.10
N ASP A 100 3.27 8.68 -4.64
CA ASP A 100 3.43 9.99 -5.27
C ASP A 100 3.89 9.85 -6.73
N ASP A 101 4.85 8.97 -6.98
CA ASP A 101 5.33 8.72 -8.35
C ASP A 101 4.24 8.18 -9.26
N ILE A 102 3.42 7.26 -8.75
CA ILE A 102 2.27 6.74 -9.51
C ILE A 102 1.33 7.87 -9.88
N CYS A 103 0.94 8.69 -8.93
CA CYS A 103 -0.01 9.78 -9.16
C CYS A 103 0.58 10.86 -10.07
N ASP A 104 1.86 11.18 -9.92
CA ASP A 104 2.53 12.20 -10.74
C ASP A 104 2.63 11.77 -12.21
N GLN A 105 2.91 10.49 -12.46
CA GLN A 105 2.99 9.97 -13.83
C GLN A 105 1.64 9.98 -14.55
N LEU A 106 0.56 9.88 -13.79
CA LEU A 106 -0.79 9.79 -14.35
C LEU A 106 -1.52 11.13 -14.40
N ALA A 107 -0.93 12.15 -13.82
CA ALA A 107 -1.54 13.49 -13.76
C ALA A 107 -1.50 14.20 -15.11
#